data_549f995ac313d11f4bc912043d2ca005
#
_entry.id   549f995ac313d11f4bc912043d2ca005
#
_cell.length_a   1.000
_cell.length_b   1.000
_cell.length_c   1.000
_cell.angle_alpha   90.00
_cell.angle_beta   90.00
_cell.angle_gamma   90.00
#
_symmetry.space_group_name_H-M   'P 1'
#
loop_
_entity.id
_entity.type
_entity.pdbx_description
1 polymer ?
#
loop_
_entity_poly.entity_id
_entity_poly.type
_entity_poly.pdbx_seq_one_letter_code
_entity_poly.pdbx_strand_id
1 'polypeptide(L)'
;KDYNIVKALLGDNSDNLAGVKGLGLKTLIKEFPGLNTNPNYELEDIYTVCEQNLDGKSIFAKIIHNWDRVKTNYQLMNLHEGQLDDKEILHTLNVLKEAVPPLQTGAFLHLLDIDKIEGITKNTEGWLENFRTLTVFKQ
;
A
#
# COMPACT_ATOMS: atom_id res chain seq x y z
N LYS A 1 11.15 7.41 2.31
CA LYS A 1 10.83 7.31 3.75
C LYS A 1 9.82 8.41 4.13
N ASP A 2 10.12 9.67 3.84
CA ASP A 2 9.27 10.81 4.20
C ASP A 2 7.88 10.77 3.52
N TYR A 3 7.79 10.20 2.32
CA TYR A 3 6.53 10.09 1.60
C TYR A 3 5.50 9.22 2.34
N ASN A 4 5.93 8.13 2.96
CA ASN A 4 5.04 7.25 3.72
C ASN A 4 4.47 7.96 4.95
N ILE A 5 5.30 8.76 5.65
CA ILE A 5 4.85 9.56 6.80
C ILE A 5 3.81 10.60 6.34
N VAL A 6 4.09 11.30 5.25
CA VAL A 6 3.16 12.30 4.69
C VAL A 6 1.81 11.66 4.33
N LYS A 7 1.82 10.53 3.63
CA LYS A 7 0.60 9.80 3.26
C LYS A 7 -0.14 9.24 4.48
N ALA A 8 0.58 8.73 5.48
CA ALA A 8 -0.04 8.23 6.72
C ALA A 8 -0.84 9.31 7.44
N LEU A 9 -0.33 10.55 7.46
CA LEU A 9 -0.95 11.70 8.11
C LEU A 9 -2.06 12.35 7.27
N LEU A 10 -1.82 12.55 5.97
CA LEU A 10 -2.79 13.21 5.07
C LEU A 10 -3.86 12.26 4.54
N GLY A 11 -3.59 10.95 4.58
CA GLY A 11 -4.40 9.94 3.93
C GLY A 11 -4.10 9.80 2.44
N ASP A 12 -4.76 8.82 1.83
CA ASP A 12 -4.74 8.59 0.39
C ASP A 12 -6.13 8.21 -0.10
N ASN A 13 -6.76 9.08 -0.87
CA ASN A 13 -8.10 8.84 -1.39
C ASN A 13 -8.14 7.70 -2.43
N SER A 14 -7.04 7.47 -3.16
CA SER A 14 -6.97 6.37 -4.13
C SER A 14 -7.02 5.00 -3.45
N ASP A 15 -6.46 4.91 -2.25
CA ASP A 15 -6.41 3.69 -1.46
C ASP A 15 -7.47 3.66 -0.34
N ASN A 16 -8.41 4.61 -0.37
CA ASN A 16 -9.46 4.76 0.64
C ASN A 16 -8.90 4.89 2.08
N LEU A 17 -7.74 5.50 2.23
CA LEU A 17 -7.11 5.74 3.53
C LEU A 17 -7.42 7.15 4.03
N ALA A 18 -8.18 7.23 5.12
CA ALA A 18 -8.52 8.51 5.73
C ALA A 18 -7.34 9.06 6.55
N GLY A 19 -6.94 10.30 6.27
CA GLY A 19 -5.96 11.04 7.06
C GLY A 19 -6.52 11.75 8.28
N VAL A 20 -5.69 12.59 8.91
CA VAL A 20 -6.09 13.43 10.06
C VAL A 20 -6.90 14.62 9.56
N LYS A 21 -8.16 14.70 9.99
CA LYS A 21 -9.09 15.73 9.53
C LYS A 21 -8.61 17.16 9.84
N GLY A 22 -8.45 17.96 8.80
CA GLY A 22 -8.01 19.35 8.90
C GLY A 22 -6.49 19.53 8.84
N LEU A 23 -5.73 18.45 8.65
CA LEU A 23 -4.30 18.49 8.37
C LEU A 23 -4.10 18.52 6.84
N GLY A 24 -3.54 19.60 6.34
CA GLY A 24 -3.14 19.73 4.93
C GLY A 24 -1.62 19.75 4.79
N LEU A 25 -1.12 19.51 3.58
CA LEU A 25 0.32 19.45 3.29
C LEU A 25 1.06 20.72 3.75
N LYS A 26 0.49 21.91 3.53
CA LYS A 26 1.10 23.19 3.96
C LYS A 26 1.27 23.26 5.48
N THR A 27 0.28 22.79 6.23
CA THR A 27 0.33 22.76 7.69
C THR A 27 1.34 21.71 8.14
N LEU A 28 1.35 20.54 7.54
CA LEU A 28 2.28 19.47 7.86
C LEU A 28 3.74 19.93 7.72
N ILE A 29 4.12 20.49 6.58
CA ILE A 29 5.48 20.98 6.33
C ILE A 29 5.86 22.12 7.31
N LYS A 30 4.91 23.00 7.61
CA LYS A 30 5.15 24.13 8.52
C LYS A 30 5.39 23.68 9.97
N GLU A 31 4.57 22.75 10.46
CA GLU A 31 4.63 22.34 11.87
C GLU A 31 5.67 21.23 12.13
N PHE A 32 6.07 20.51 11.06
CA PHE A 32 7.04 19.43 11.13
C PHE A 32 8.18 19.64 10.11
N PRO A 33 9.00 20.68 10.27
CA PRO A 33 10.06 21.00 9.30
C PRO A 33 11.11 19.89 9.18
N GLY A 34 11.26 19.04 10.20
CA GLY A 34 12.12 17.86 10.18
C GLY A 34 11.83 16.91 9.02
N LEU A 35 10.58 16.84 8.53
CA LEU A 35 10.23 16.04 7.35
C LEU A 35 11.04 16.40 6.10
N ASN A 36 11.45 17.66 5.95
CA ASN A 36 12.21 18.11 4.78
C ASN A 36 13.71 18.27 5.04
N THR A 37 14.14 18.31 6.31
CA THR A 37 15.51 18.67 6.67
C THR A 37 16.30 17.55 7.32
N ASN A 38 15.63 16.56 7.89
CA ASN A 38 16.27 15.44 8.59
C ASN A 38 16.04 14.12 7.82
N PRO A 39 17.05 13.53 7.18
CA PRO A 39 16.91 12.27 6.44
C PRO A 39 16.56 11.07 7.32
N ASN A 40 16.74 11.21 8.63
CA ASN A 40 16.40 10.18 9.62
C ASN A 40 15.11 10.50 10.39
N TYR A 41 14.28 11.42 9.89
CA TYR A 41 13.00 11.75 10.52
C TYR A 41 12.06 10.54 10.47
N GLU A 42 11.50 10.18 11.60
CA GLU A 42 10.66 9.00 11.75
C GLU A 42 9.23 9.38 12.14
N LEU A 43 8.32 8.41 12.11
CA LEU A 43 6.93 8.65 12.48
C LEU A 43 6.81 9.07 13.95
N GLU A 44 7.64 8.50 14.81
CA GLU A 44 7.72 8.78 16.24
C GLU A 44 8.15 10.21 16.56
N ASP A 45 8.93 10.84 15.67
CA ASP A 45 9.30 12.26 15.83
C ASP A 45 8.06 13.16 15.70
N ILE A 46 7.13 12.81 14.81
CA ILE A 46 5.82 13.49 14.70
C ILE A 46 5.07 13.42 16.03
N TYR A 47 5.01 12.23 16.63
CA TYR A 47 4.34 12.03 17.92
C TYR A 47 4.95 12.90 19.01
N THR A 48 6.27 12.86 19.13
CA THR A 48 7.04 13.63 20.12
C THR A 48 6.80 15.13 19.98
N VAL A 49 6.84 15.67 18.76
CA VAL A 49 6.54 17.08 18.50
C VAL A 49 5.10 17.42 18.90
N CYS A 50 4.14 16.52 18.61
CA CYS A 50 2.75 16.74 19.01
C CYS A 50 2.57 16.75 20.53
N GLU A 51 3.19 15.82 21.27
CA GLU A 51 3.12 15.79 22.74
C GLU A 51 3.69 17.05 23.38
N GLN A 52 4.81 17.55 22.85
CA GLN A 52 5.45 18.76 23.35
C GLN A 52 4.66 20.05 23.09
N ASN A 53 3.66 20.00 22.19
CA ASN A 53 2.90 21.17 21.75
C ASN A 53 1.38 21.02 21.93
N LEU A 54 0.94 20.15 22.85
CA LEU A 54 -0.51 19.88 23.08
C LEU A 54 -1.28 21.14 23.51
N ASP A 55 -0.66 22.05 24.26
CA ASP A 55 -1.27 23.31 24.67
C ASP A 55 -1.29 24.37 23.55
N GLY A 56 -0.71 24.02 22.40
CA GLY A 56 -0.61 24.88 21.23
C GLY A 56 -1.80 24.77 20.29
N LYS A 57 -1.51 24.49 19.01
CA LYS A 57 -2.54 24.38 17.97
C LYS A 57 -3.34 23.09 18.11
N SER A 58 -4.64 23.18 17.88
CA SER A 58 -5.57 22.03 17.92
C SER A 58 -5.18 20.86 17.01
N ILE A 59 -4.31 21.11 16.01
CA ILE A 59 -3.87 20.06 15.07
C ILE A 59 -3.00 19.00 15.75
N PHE A 60 -2.18 19.39 16.73
CA PHE A 60 -1.34 18.44 17.48
C PHE A 60 -2.19 17.46 18.28
N ALA A 61 -3.19 17.96 19.00
CA ALA A 61 -4.14 17.12 19.71
C ALA A 61 -4.93 16.19 18.77
N LYS A 62 -5.30 16.66 17.55
CA LYS A 62 -5.97 15.83 16.55
C LYS A 62 -5.08 14.71 16.02
N ILE A 63 -3.79 14.96 15.83
CA ILE A 63 -2.83 13.93 15.41
C ILE A 63 -2.74 12.87 16.50
N ILE A 64 -2.53 13.25 17.76
CA ILE A 64 -2.46 12.32 18.89
C ILE A 64 -3.76 11.49 19.00
N HIS A 65 -4.92 12.14 18.92
CA HIS A 65 -6.22 11.45 19.00
C HIS A 65 -6.42 10.42 17.86
N ASN A 66 -5.79 10.63 16.73
CA ASN A 66 -5.88 9.72 15.57
C ASN A 66 -4.64 8.83 15.40
N TRP A 67 -3.78 8.74 16.43
CA TRP A 67 -2.45 8.14 16.30
C TRP A 67 -2.48 6.68 15.85
N ASP A 68 -3.42 5.87 16.36
CA ASP A 68 -3.53 4.48 15.95
C ASP A 68 -3.86 4.33 14.45
N ARG A 69 -4.72 5.20 13.93
CA ARG A 69 -5.00 5.25 12.49
C ARG A 69 -3.77 5.68 11.69
N VAL A 70 -3.02 6.66 12.17
CA VAL A 70 -1.78 7.10 11.52
C VAL A 70 -0.76 5.97 11.47
N LYS A 71 -0.58 5.21 12.56
CA LYS A 71 0.27 4.02 12.57
C LYS A 71 -0.19 2.96 11.57
N THR A 72 -1.48 2.66 11.56
CA THR A 72 -2.06 1.69 10.60
C THR A 72 -1.83 2.13 9.16
N ASN A 73 -2.11 3.40 8.85
CA ASN A 73 -1.85 3.96 7.52
C ASN A 73 -0.37 3.84 7.14
N TYR A 74 0.53 4.14 8.08
CA TYR A 74 1.98 4.04 7.85
C TYR A 74 2.42 2.61 7.55
N GLN A 75 1.91 1.62 8.30
CA GLN A 75 2.17 0.21 8.06
C GLN A 75 1.69 -0.22 6.67
N LEU A 76 0.47 0.17 6.27
CA LEU A 76 -0.09 -0.15 4.97
C LEU A 76 0.70 0.49 3.80
N MET A 77 1.30 1.66 4.02
CA MET A 77 2.13 2.36 3.03
C MET A 77 3.58 1.85 3.00
N ASN A 78 4.02 1.13 4.03
CA ASN A 78 5.39 0.63 4.12
C ASN A 78 5.54 -0.71 3.40
N LEU A 79 5.77 -0.65 2.09
CA LEU A 79 5.94 -1.83 1.24
C LEU A 79 7.28 -2.57 1.47
N HIS A 80 8.18 -2.03 2.30
CA HIS A 80 9.46 -2.68 2.61
C HIS A 80 9.34 -3.77 3.68
N GLU A 81 8.30 -3.69 4.51
CA GLU A 81 7.99 -4.72 5.49
C GLU A 81 6.90 -5.61 4.91
N GLY A 82 7.26 -6.83 4.55
CA GLY A 82 6.29 -7.81 4.05
C GLY A 82 5.21 -8.07 5.10
N GLN A 83 3.96 -8.08 4.65
CA GLN A 83 2.81 -8.38 5.51
C GLN A 83 2.53 -9.90 5.59
N LEU A 84 3.35 -10.70 4.91
CA LEU A 84 3.21 -12.15 4.86
C LEU A 84 3.87 -12.78 6.11
N ASP A 85 3.19 -13.74 6.72
CA ASP A 85 3.79 -14.57 7.75
C ASP A 85 4.76 -15.61 7.13
N ASP A 86 5.54 -16.28 7.99
CA ASP A 86 6.54 -17.27 7.54
C ASP A 86 5.92 -18.43 6.74
N LYS A 87 4.69 -18.82 7.04
CA LYS A 87 3.96 -19.88 6.32
C LYS A 87 3.54 -19.42 4.93
N GLU A 88 3.06 -18.20 4.81
CA GLU A 88 2.68 -17.58 3.54
C GLU A 88 3.90 -17.38 2.65
N ILE A 89 5.03 -16.93 3.22
CA ILE A 89 6.31 -16.83 2.52
C ILE A 89 6.75 -18.19 2.00
N LEU A 90 6.75 -19.22 2.88
CA LEU A 90 7.15 -20.59 2.50
C LEU A 90 6.23 -21.16 1.42
N HIS A 91 4.92 -20.96 1.56
CA HIS A 91 3.94 -21.38 0.55
C HIS A 91 4.21 -20.71 -0.80
N THR A 92 4.39 -19.41 -0.81
CA THR A 92 4.68 -18.62 -2.03
C THR A 92 5.98 -19.10 -2.69
N LEU A 93 7.05 -19.32 -1.92
CA LEU A 93 8.31 -19.83 -2.43
C LEU A 93 8.18 -21.25 -3.00
N ASN A 94 7.36 -22.09 -2.43
CA ASN A 94 7.11 -23.43 -2.95
C ASN A 94 6.33 -23.38 -4.28
N VAL A 95 5.27 -22.55 -4.35
CA VAL A 95 4.52 -22.33 -5.60
C VAL A 95 5.41 -21.79 -6.71
N LEU A 96 6.33 -20.87 -6.40
CA LEU A 96 7.28 -20.32 -7.39
C LEU A 96 8.30 -21.36 -7.89
N LYS A 97 8.57 -22.41 -7.13
CA LYS A 97 9.47 -23.51 -7.54
C LYS A 97 8.75 -24.59 -8.35
N GLU A 98 7.42 -24.62 -8.31
CA GLU A 98 6.65 -25.57 -9.09
C GLU A 98 6.73 -25.25 -10.59
N ALA A 99 6.68 -26.30 -11.41
CA ALA A 99 6.62 -26.12 -12.86
C ALA A 99 5.33 -25.36 -13.20
N VAL A 100 5.43 -24.32 -14.01
CA VAL A 100 4.27 -23.58 -14.48
C VAL A 100 3.34 -24.53 -15.23
N PRO A 101 2.10 -24.75 -14.75
CA PRO A 101 1.17 -25.64 -15.41
C PRO A 101 0.79 -25.06 -16.80
N PRO A 102 0.41 -25.92 -17.74
CA PRO A 102 -0.10 -25.43 -19.04
C PRO A 102 -1.33 -24.55 -18.82
N LEU A 103 -1.48 -23.53 -19.68
CA LEU A 103 -2.65 -22.65 -19.63
C LEU A 103 -3.94 -23.46 -19.84
N GLN A 104 -4.77 -23.52 -18.81
CA GLN A 104 -6.09 -24.15 -18.88
C GLN A 104 -7.15 -23.11 -19.26
N THR A 105 -7.29 -22.85 -20.55
CA THR A 105 -8.18 -21.82 -21.11
C THR A 105 -9.60 -21.94 -20.57
N GLY A 106 -10.16 -23.15 -20.52
CA GLY A 106 -11.52 -23.37 -20.02
C GLY A 106 -11.71 -22.99 -18.55
N ALA A 107 -10.76 -23.36 -17.68
CA ALA A 107 -10.79 -23.00 -16.27
C ALA A 107 -10.64 -21.47 -16.09
N PHE A 108 -9.77 -20.84 -16.88
CA PHE A 108 -9.60 -19.39 -16.86
C PHE A 108 -10.87 -18.64 -17.27
N LEU A 109 -11.52 -19.06 -18.36
CA LEU A 109 -12.78 -18.46 -18.81
C LEU A 109 -13.90 -18.62 -17.76
N HIS A 110 -13.95 -19.77 -17.10
CA HIS A 110 -14.90 -19.99 -16.01
C HIS A 110 -14.66 -19.06 -14.82
N LEU A 111 -13.39 -18.82 -14.44
CA LEU A 111 -13.05 -17.84 -13.40
C LEU A 111 -13.47 -16.41 -13.79
N LEU A 112 -13.24 -15.99 -15.03
CA LEU A 112 -13.68 -14.67 -15.52
C LEU A 112 -15.20 -14.49 -15.40
N ASP A 113 -15.96 -15.56 -15.66
CA ASP A 113 -17.42 -15.52 -15.55
C ASP A 113 -17.89 -15.43 -14.09
N ILE A 114 -17.28 -16.20 -13.20
CA ILE A 114 -17.57 -16.18 -11.76
C ILE A 114 -17.24 -14.80 -11.17
N ASP A 115 -16.06 -14.26 -11.45
CA ASP A 115 -15.57 -13.01 -10.90
C ASP A 115 -16.12 -11.77 -11.61
N LYS A 116 -16.94 -11.97 -12.67
CA LYS A 116 -17.55 -10.90 -13.48
C LYS A 116 -16.55 -9.87 -13.98
N ILE A 117 -15.38 -10.34 -14.44
CA ILE A 117 -14.32 -9.47 -14.96
C ILE A 117 -14.66 -9.07 -16.41
N GLU A 118 -15.34 -7.95 -16.58
CA GLU A 118 -15.86 -7.50 -17.88
C GLU A 118 -14.78 -6.98 -18.84
N GLY A 119 -13.65 -6.47 -18.32
CA GLY A 119 -12.62 -5.80 -19.14
C GLY A 119 -11.94 -6.70 -20.18
N ILE A 120 -11.84 -8.00 -19.91
CA ILE A 120 -11.12 -9.00 -20.72
C ILE A 120 -12.07 -9.70 -21.70
N THR A 121 -13.37 -9.66 -21.45
CA THR A 121 -14.39 -10.45 -22.17
C THR A 121 -14.61 -10.01 -23.62
N LYS A 122 -14.27 -8.77 -24.00
CA LYS A 122 -14.49 -8.26 -25.36
C LYS A 122 -13.58 -8.88 -26.42
N ASN A 123 -12.39 -9.32 -26.05
CA ASN A 123 -11.45 -10.01 -26.94
C ASN A 123 -10.59 -10.99 -26.14
N THR A 124 -11.23 -11.97 -25.53
CA THR A 124 -10.57 -12.94 -24.65
C THR A 124 -9.52 -13.77 -25.39
N GLU A 125 -9.77 -14.17 -26.64
CA GLU A 125 -8.83 -14.95 -27.42
C GLU A 125 -7.56 -14.17 -27.73
N GLY A 126 -7.68 -12.92 -28.18
CA GLY A 126 -6.52 -12.05 -28.41
C GLY A 126 -5.74 -11.75 -27.12
N TRP A 127 -6.42 -11.68 -25.98
CA TRP A 127 -5.76 -11.51 -24.68
C TRP A 127 -5.01 -12.77 -24.25
N LEU A 128 -5.60 -13.96 -24.44
CA LEU A 128 -4.98 -15.26 -24.14
C LEU A 128 -3.76 -15.55 -25.02
N GLU A 129 -3.74 -15.07 -26.25
CA GLU A 129 -2.61 -15.27 -27.17
C GLU A 129 -1.30 -14.70 -26.59
N ASN A 130 -1.36 -13.59 -25.85
CA ASN A 130 -0.20 -13.03 -25.16
C ASN A 130 0.41 -14.03 -24.16
N PHE A 131 -0.38 -14.87 -23.52
CA PHE A 131 0.08 -15.88 -22.58
C PHE A 131 0.57 -17.17 -23.25
N ARG A 132 0.03 -17.51 -24.41
CA ARG A 132 0.52 -18.63 -25.22
C ARG A 132 1.95 -18.39 -25.69
N THR A 133 2.28 -17.14 -26.04
CA THR A 133 3.65 -16.78 -26.44
C THR A 133 4.64 -16.88 -25.28
N LEU A 134 4.21 -16.70 -24.03
CA LEU A 134 5.07 -16.85 -22.85
C LEU A 134 5.54 -18.30 -22.63
N THR A 135 4.88 -19.29 -23.21
CA THR A 135 5.32 -20.69 -23.12
C THR A 135 6.66 -20.94 -23.83
N VAL A 136 7.08 -20.03 -24.71
CA VAL A 136 8.39 -20.09 -25.41
C VAL A 136 9.55 -19.85 -24.43
N PHE A 137 9.30 -19.19 -23.30
CA PHE A 137 10.32 -18.91 -22.27
C PHE A 137 10.47 -20.04 -21.22
N LYS A 138 9.84 -21.20 -21.44
CA LYS A 138 10.13 -22.39 -20.64
C LYS A 138 11.51 -22.92 -21.00
N GLN A 139 12.53 -22.55 -20.24
CA GLN A 139 13.79 -23.28 -20.16
C GLN A 139 13.80 -24.11 -18.88
#